data_0855151ea866e3d4ebcd966419c3ee1d
#
_entry.id   0855151ea866e3d4ebcd966419c3ee1d
#
_cell.length_a   1.000
_cell.length_b   1.000
_cell.length_c   1.000
_cell.angle_alpha   90.00
_cell.angle_beta   90.00
_cell.angle_gamma   90.00
#
_symmetry.space_group_name_H-M   'P 1'
#
loop_
_entity.id
_entity.type
_entity.pdbx_description
1 polymer ?
#
loop_
_entity_poly.entity_id
_entity_poly.type
_entity_poly.pdbx_seq_one_letter_code
_entity_poly.pdbx_strand_id
1 'polypeptide(L)'
;HYEPLESAVKNLISSQQISPVIARWDEKAREKTCNPLIAEGCIAATFGSEEAKDFPIICTTYRVVEHWQTGQMTRWLPWLTEMVPHQFVEISEELAREKGITFGDKVRLTSARNIEGVEAYAMITKRLKPFVIQGKTYHMVGTTWHFGYKGLVTGAISNDLSPYIGDANTMIPEYKAFLVNVEKA
;
A
#
# COMPACT_ATOMS: atom_id res chain seq x y z
N HIS A 1 -2.82 19.15 3.03
CA HIS A 1 -2.16 17.88 2.78
C HIS A 1 -1.54 17.34 4.06
N TYR A 2 -1.88 16.13 4.41
CA TYR A 2 -1.42 15.48 5.64
C TYR A 2 -0.46 14.34 5.31
N GLU A 3 0.40 14.02 6.27
CA GLU A 3 1.26 12.86 6.17
C GLU A 3 0.43 11.57 6.12
N PRO A 4 0.85 10.58 5.32
CA PRO A 4 0.25 9.25 5.41
C PRO A 4 0.44 8.69 6.82
N LEU A 5 -0.50 7.93 7.31
CA LEU A 5 -0.41 7.35 8.64
C LEU A 5 0.76 6.39 8.77
N GLU A 6 1.05 5.65 7.71
CA GLU A 6 2.20 4.76 7.63
C GLU A 6 3.26 5.33 6.70
N SER A 7 4.45 5.50 7.24
CA SER A 7 5.61 5.94 6.47
C SER A 7 6.88 5.33 7.02
N ALA A 8 7.77 4.89 6.14
CA ALA A 8 9.10 4.41 6.51
C ALA A 8 10.05 5.55 6.93
N VAL A 9 9.69 6.80 6.62
CA VAL A 9 10.49 7.99 6.90
C VAL A 9 9.64 9.11 7.48
N LYS A 10 10.25 9.91 8.35
CA LYS A 10 9.62 11.13 8.85
C LYS A 10 9.80 12.24 7.82
N ASN A 11 8.71 12.95 7.50
CA ASN A 11 8.81 14.18 6.73
C ASN A 11 9.41 15.28 7.60
N LEU A 12 10.60 15.76 7.21
CA LEU A 12 11.31 16.80 7.97
C LEU A 12 10.78 18.21 7.69
N ILE A 13 9.99 18.39 6.63
CA ILE A 13 9.46 19.69 6.21
C ILE A 13 8.13 19.97 6.92
N SER A 14 7.30 18.95 7.13
CA SER A 14 6.03 19.08 7.82
C SER A 14 6.16 18.75 9.29
N SER A 15 5.87 19.73 10.13
CA SER A 15 5.68 19.53 11.58
C SER A 15 4.21 19.36 11.95
N GLN A 16 3.30 19.59 10.99
CA GLN A 16 1.87 19.57 11.24
C GLN A 16 1.29 18.18 10.98
N GLN A 17 0.88 17.54 12.06
CA GLN A 17 0.20 16.24 12.05
C GLN A 17 -1.28 16.35 12.44
N ILE A 18 -1.82 17.56 12.54
CA ILE A 18 -3.15 17.83 13.05
C ILE A 18 -4.00 18.48 11.98
N SER A 19 -5.18 17.89 11.72
CA SER A 19 -6.16 18.49 10.84
C SER A 19 -6.68 19.82 11.43
N PRO A 20 -6.60 20.94 10.69
CA PRO A 20 -7.15 22.20 11.16
C PRO A 20 -8.68 22.17 11.31
N VAL A 21 -9.36 21.28 10.62
CA VAL A 21 -10.82 21.11 10.73
C VAL A 21 -11.14 20.41 12.06
N ILE A 22 -10.48 19.32 12.37
CA ILE A 22 -10.69 18.58 13.62
C ILE A 22 -10.27 19.42 14.81
N ALA A 23 -9.19 20.17 14.69
CA ALA A 23 -8.73 21.08 15.74
C ALA A 23 -9.79 22.12 16.18
N ARG A 24 -10.80 22.38 15.34
CA ARG A 24 -11.93 23.26 15.70
C ARG A 24 -13.03 22.56 16.48
N TRP A 25 -13.16 21.23 16.33
CA TRP A 25 -14.31 20.49 16.85
C TRP A 25 -13.99 19.71 18.10
N ASP A 26 -12.74 19.29 18.27
CA ASP A 26 -12.33 18.50 19.42
C ASP A 26 -10.90 18.82 19.83
N GLU A 27 -10.75 19.50 20.99
CA GLU A 27 -9.44 19.83 21.54
C GLU A 27 -8.62 18.58 21.92
N LYS A 28 -9.27 17.47 22.27
CA LYS A 28 -8.58 16.20 22.59
C LYS A 28 -8.02 15.52 21.35
N ALA A 29 -8.63 15.73 20.16
CA ALA A 29 -8.11 15.24 18.90
C ALA A 29 -6.86 16.02 18.46
N ARG A 30 -6.66 17.24 18.95
CA ARG A 30 -5.46 18.05 18.69
C ARG A 30 -4.17 17.38 19.14
N GLU A 31 -4.23 16.60 20.22
CA GLU A 31 -3.04 16.04 20.86
C GLU A 31 -2.60 14.70 20.27
N LYS A 32 -3.45 14.02 19.50
CA LYS A 32 -3.23 12.62 19.16
C LYS A 32 -2.88 12.35 17.71
N THR A 33 -3.69 12.73 16.77
CA THR A 33 -3.44 12.51 15.33
C THR A 33 -4.28 13.45 14.47
N CYS A 34 -3.92 13.64 13.22
CA CYS A 34 -4.76 14.35 12.26
C CYS A 34 -5.95 13.51 11.77
N ASN A 35 -6.03 12.24 12.12
CA ASN A 35 -7.08 11.35 11.66
C ASN A 35 -7.88 10.76 12.84
N PRO A 36 -9.13 11.25 13.08
CA PRO A 36 -9.96 10.75 14.18
C PRO A 36 -10.51 9.35 13.94
N LEU A 37 -10.31 8.78 12.75
CA LEU A 37 -10.87 7.52 12.32
C LEU A 37 -9.86 6.38 12.35
N ILE A 38 -8.78 6.55 13.07
CA ILE A 38 -7.95 5.40 13.39
C ILE A 38 -8.81 4.46 14.21
N ALA A 39 -9.33 3.43 13.56
CA ALA A 39 -10.06 2.39 14.26
C ALA A 39 -9.14 1.79 15.33
N GLU A 40 -9.70 1.54 16.49
CA GLU A 40 -9.03 0.78 17.54
C GLU A 40 -8.45 -0.51 16.95
N GLY A 41 -7.14 -0.70 17.03
CA GLY A 41 -6.44 -1.82 16.40
C GLY A 41 -5.78 -1.54 15.05
N CYS A 42 -5.95 -0.37 14.44
CA CYS A 42 -5.08 0.06 13.35
C CYS A 42 -3.70 0.39 13.92
N ILE A 43 -2.73 -0.47 13.63
CA ILE A 43 -1.35 -0.20 13.97
C ILE A 43 -0.86 0.87 12.99
N ALA A 44 -0.73 2.08 13.49
CA ALA A 44 -0.02 3.12 12.76
C ALA A 44 1.47 2.85 12.90
N ALA A 45 2.11 2.40 11.86
CA ALA A 45 3.56 2.39 11.78
C ALA A 45 4.04 3.84 11.65
N THR A 46 4.03 4.56 12.75
CA THR A 46 4.53 5.92 12.79
C THR A 46 6.04 5.93 12.67
N PHE A 47 6.55 6.63 11.67
CA PHE A 47 7.93 7.10 11.47
C PHE A 47 9.02 6.34 12.26
N GLY A 48 9.45 5.18 11.74
CA GLY A 48 10.53 4.42 12.36
C GLY A 48 10.13 3.62 13.59
N SER A 49 8.84 3.34 13.75
CA SER A 49 8.33 2.37 14.73
C SER A 49 8.88 0.96 14.47
N GLU A 50 8.71 0.05 15.43
CA GLU A 50 9.13 -1.36 15.25
C GLU A 50 8.41 -2.00 14.05
N GLU A 51 7.13 -1.68 13.85
CA GLU A 51 6.34 -2.16 12.69
C GLU A 51 6.94 -1.69 11.35
N ALA A 52 7.52 -0.49 11.29
CA ALA A 52 8.21 -0.01 10.10
C ALA A 52 9.52 -0.77 9.83
N LYS A 53 10.07 -1.48 10.80
CA LYS A 53 11.23 -2.38 10.59
C LYS A 53 10.79 -3.70 10.01
N ASP A 54 9.65 -4.24 10.44
CA ASP A 54 9.10 -5.49 9.94
C ASP A 54 8.50 -5.34 8.54
N PHE A 55 7.95 -4.15 8.25
CA PHE A 55 7.33 -3.81 6.96
C PHE A 55 8.02 -2.59 6.33
N PRO A 56 9.27 -2.71 5.86
CA PRO A 56 10.08 -1.54 5.47
C PRO A 56 9.79 -0.99 4.08
N ILE A 57 8.92 -1.62 3.31
CA ILE A 57 8.68 -1.32 1.89
C ILE A 57 7.40 -0.49 1.77
N ILE A 58 7.49 0.64 1.09
CA ILE A 58 6.34 1.51 0.80
C ILE A 58 5.51 0.87 -0.30
N CYS A 59 4.23 0.64 -0.05
CA CYS A 59 3.30 0.12 -1.04
C CYS A 59 2.33 1.20 -1.50
N THR A 60 2.06 1.22 -2.79
CA THR A 60 0.99 2.00 -3.39
C THR A 60 0.04 1.12 -4.19
N THR A 61 -1.20 1.54 -4.34
CA THR A 61 -2.15 0.88 -5.24
C THR A 61 -2.36 1.73 -6.50
N TYR A 62 -2.58 1.06 -7.63
CA TYR A 62 -2.89 1.73 -8.89
C TYR A 62 -3.86 0.90 -9.75
N ARG A 63 -4.26 1.47 -10.87
CA ARG A 63 -5.19 0.86 -11.81
C ARG A 63 -4.50 0.48 -13.11
N VAL A 64 -5.02 -0.59 -13.70
CA VAL A 64 -4.75 -0.94 -15.09
C VAL A 64 -5.96 -0.56 -15.94
N VAL A 65 -5.73 -0.28 -17.22
CA VAL A 65 -6.78 0.20 -18.14
C VAL A 65 -7.83 -0.89 -18.40
N GLU A 66 -7.41 -2.13 -18.38
CA GLU A 66 -8.22 -3.31 -18.72
C GLU A 66 -9.27 -3.62 -17.68
N HIS A 67 -9.08 -3.18 -16.44
CA HIS A 67 -10.03 -3.43 -15.35
C HIS A 67 -10.60 -2.16 -14.77
N TRP A 68 -11.91 -2.20 -14.49
CA TRP A 68 -12.67 -1.08 -13.93
C TRP A 68 -12.86 -1.24 -12.42
N GLN A 69 -12.46 -0.22 -11.67
CA GLN A 69 -12.67 -0.15 -10.20
C GLN A 69 -12.17 -1.42 -9.50
N THR A 70 -13.02 -2.07 -8.69
CA THR A 70 -12.72 -3.36 -8.04
C THR A 70 -12.67 -4.55 -9.01
N GLY A 71 -12.90 -4.32 -10.29
CA GLY A 71 -12.89 -5.36 -11.33
C GLY A 71 -14.13 -6.25 -11.36
N GLN A 72 -15.13 -5.96 -10.55
CA GLN A 72 -16.34 -6.82 -10.45
C GLN A 72 -17.05 -7.01 -11.79
N MET A 73 -17.09 -6.01 -12.65
CA MET A 73 -17.68 -6.13 -13.98
C MET A 73 -16.69 -6.66 -15.01
N THR A 74 -15.48 -6.15 -15.01
CA THR A 74 -14.49 -6.42 -16.06
C THR A 74 -13.84 -7.79 -15.96
N ARG A 75 -13.75 -8.37 -14.76
CA ARG A 75 -13.26 -9.75 -14.59
C ARG A 75 -14.17 -10.84 -15.16
N TRP A 76 -15.34 -10.49 -15.69
CA TRP A 76 -16.24 -11.39 -16.41
C TRP A 76 -16.14 -11.24 -17.93
N LEU A 77 -15.34 -10.30 -18.44
CA LEU A 77 -15.19 -10.03 -19.85
C LEU A 77 -13.93 -10.74 -20.37
N PRO A 78 -14.08 -11.77 -21.24
CA PRO A 78 -12.96 -12.63 -21.63
C PRO A 78 -11.76 -11.86 -22.19
N TRP A 79 -11.98 -10.87 -23.04
CA TRP A 79 -10.90 -10.10 -23.64
C TRP A 79 -10.08 -9.30 -22.63
N LEU A 80 -10.74 -8.71 -21.64
CA LEU A 80 -10.05 -7.94 -20.62
C LEU A 80 -9.29 -8.85 -19.65
N THR A 81 -9.86 -10.02 -19.35
CA THR A 81 -9.21 -11.03 -18.51
C THR A 81 -8.06 -11.73 -19.22
N GLU A 82 -8.10 -11.85 -20.54
CA GLU A 82 -6.98 -12.35 -21.35
C GLU A 82 -5.81 -11.36 -21.33
N MET A 83 -6.08 -10.06 -21.41
CA MET A 83 -5.06 -9.01 -21.39
C MET A 83 -4.38 -8.88 -20.02
N VAL A 84 -5.16 -8.94 -18.94
CA VAL A 84 -4.64 -8.86 -17.56
C VAL A 84 -5.26 -9.96 -16.69
N PRO A 85 -4.75 -11.20 -16.83
CA PRO A 85 -5.34 -12.37 -16.17
C PRO A 85 -5.01 -12.48 -14.68
N HIS A 86 -3.96 -11.83 -14.23
CA HIS A 86 -3.43 -12.03 -12.88
C HIS A 86 -3.14 -10.72 -12.18
N GLN A 87 -3.40 -10.72 -10.87
CA GLN A 87 -2.88 -9.68 -10.01
C GLN A 87 -1.36 -9.72 -10.00
N PHE A 88 -0.76 -8.55 -10.11
CA PHE A 88 0.68 -8.42 -10.06
C PHE A 88 1.10 -7.28 -9.13
N VAL A 89 2.35 -7.36 -8.71
CA VAL A 89 3.04 -6.31 -7.99
C VAL A 89 4.26 -5.88 -8.78
N GLU A 90 4.37 -4.59 -9.03
CA GLU A 90 5.58 -4.01 -9.62
C GLU A 90 6.66 -3.85 -8.55
N ILE A 91 7.84 -4.37 -8.85
CA ILE A 91 9.00 -4.41 -7.96
C ILE A 91 10.20 -3.84 -8.73
N SER A 92 11.02 -3.03 -8.10
CA SER A 92 12.25 -2.53 -8.72
C SER A 92 13.25 -3.65 -8.99
N GLU A 93 14.15 -3.43 -9.96
CA GLU A 93 15.25 -4.37 -10.24
C GLU A 93 16.16 -4.57 -9.02
N GLU A 94 16.33 -3.50 -8.21
CA GLU A 94 17.15 -3.50 -7.01
C GLU A 94 16.52 -4.38 -5.92
N LEU A 95 15.24 -4.17 -5.62
CA LEU A 95 14.52 -4.97 -4.62
C LEU A 95 14.40 -6.42 -5.07
N ALA A 96 14.15 -6.67 -6.36
CA ALA A 96 14.07 -8.01 -6.91
C ALA A 96 15.38 -8.79 -6.71
N ARG A 97 16.53 -8.15 -6.95
CA ARG A 97 17.86 -8.76 -6.70
C ARG A 97 18.10 -9.00 -5.21
N GLU A 98 17.73 -8.05 -4.37
CA GLU A 98 17.90 -8.16 -2.91
C GLU A 98 17.10 -9.33 -2.35
N LYS A 99 15.88 -9.52 -2.82
CA LYS A 99 14.94 -10.57 -2.36
C LYS A 99 15.06 -11.89 -3.15
N GLY A 100 15.90 -11.97 -4.17
CA GLY A 100 16.00 -13.15 -5.04
C GLY A 100 14.75 -13.44 -5.86
N ILE A 101 13.99 -12.41 -6.20
CA ILE A 101 12.74 -12.49 -6.96
C ILE A 101 13.05 -12.30 -8.45
N THR A 102 12.43 -13.12 -9.30
CA THR A 102 12.50 -13.01 -10.76
C THR A 102 11.13 -12.67 -11.34
N PHE A 103 11.12 -12.15 -12.57
CA PHE A 103 9.88 -11.82 -13.26
C PHE A 103 8.95 -13.03 -13.36
N GLY A 104 7.69 -12.85 -12.96
CA GLY A 104 6.68 -13.90 -12.97
C GLY A 104 6.68 -14.83 -11.77
N ASP A 105 7.61 -14.68 -10.83
CA ASP A 105 7.55 -15.42 -9.57
C ASP A 105 6.28 -15.05 -8.79
N LYS A 106 5.70 -16.02 -8.10
CA LYS A 106 4.73 -15.73 -7.06
C LYS A 106 5.43 -15.09 -5.87
N VAL A 107 4.89 -14.00 -5.41
CA VAL A 107 5.35 -13.28 -4.23
C VAL A 107 4.20 -13.06 -3.27
N ARG A 108 4.54 -12.97 -2.00
CA ARG A 108 3.61 -12.66 -0.92
C ARG A 108 3.93 -11.29 -0.36
N LEU A 109 2.89 -10.44 -0.33
CA LEU A 109 2.94 -9.15 0.34
C LEU A 109 2.27 -9.29 1.69
N THR A 110 2.96 -8.90 2.74
CA THR A 110 2.44 -8.88 4.12
C THR A 110 2.40 -7.46 4.65
N SER A 111 1.52 -7.19 5.59
CA SER A 111 1.43 -5.91 6.30
C SER A 111 1.12 -6.15 7.78
N ALA A 112 1.21 -5.11 8.60
CA ALA A 112 0.86 -5.19 10.01
C ALA A 112 -0.60 -5.63 10.24
N ARG A 113 -1.48 -5.46 9.25
CA ARG A 113 -2.90 -5.87 9.31
C ARG A 113 -3.15 -7.27 8.77
N ASN A 114 -2.30 -7.72 7.86
CA ASN A 114 -2.43 -9.02 7.22
C ASN A 114 -1.05 -9.68 7.15
N ILE A 115 -0.72 -10.41 8.21
CA ILE A 115 0.55 -11.15 8.32
C ILE A 115 0.55 -12.44 7.48
N GLU A 116 -0.61 -12.99 7.15
CA GLU A 116 -0.73 -14.11 6.20
C GLU A 116 -0.46 -13.64 4.77
N GLY A 117 -0.73 -12.37 4.51
CA GLY A 117 -0.42 -11.68 3.28
C GLY A 117 -1.36 -11.98 2.12
N VAL A 118 -1.06 -11.33 1.01
CA VAL A 118 -1.71 -11.53 -0.28
C VAL A 118 -0.70 -11.98 -1.32
N GLU A 119 -1.10 -12.89 -2.18
CA GLU A 119 -0.25 -13.39 -3.27
C GLU A 119 -0.51 -12.63 -4.56
N ALA A 120 0.57 -12.35 -5.28
CA ALA A 120 0.55 -11.73 -6.60
C ALA A 120 1.74 -12.22 -7.43
N TYR A 121 1.75 -11.91 -8.72
CA TYR A 121 2.90 -12.17 -9.57
C TYR A 121 3.86 -10.98 -9.61
N ALA A 122 5.15 -11.25 -9.52
CA ALA A 122 6.17 -10.20 -9.58
C ALA A 122 6.34 -9.67 -11.01
N MET A 123 6.17 -8.36 -11.17
CA MET A 123 6.50 -7.62 -12.37
C MET A 123 7.71 -6.73 -12.10
N ILE A 124 8.87 -7.11 -12.62
CA ILE A 124 10.08 -6.32 -12.40
C ILE A 124 10.08 -5.11 -13.34
N THR A 125 10.24 -3.92 -12.78
CA THR A 125 10.14 -2.66 -13.51
C THR A 125 11.25 -1.68 -13.16
N LYS A 126 11.56 -0.79 -14.11
CA LYS A 126 12.45 0.36 -13.88
C LYS A 126 11.72 1.61 -13.40
N ARG A 127 10.39 1.57 -13.29
CA ARG A 127 9.57 2.74 -12.89
C ARG A 127 9.66 3.05 -11.39
N LEU A 128 9.68 2.00 -10.56
CA LEU A 128 9.64 2.12 -9.11
C LEU A 128 11.05 2.01 -8.52
N LYS A 129 11.89 3.01 -8.82
CA LYS A 129 13.25 3.05 -8.25
C LYS A 129 13.22 3.32 -6.75
N PRO A 130 14.17 2.74 -6.00
CA PRO A 130 14.30 3.03 -4.59
C PRO A 130 14.67 4.50 -4.35
N PHE A 131 14.28 5.01 -3.20
CA PHE A 131 14.68 6.34 -2.72
C PHE A 131 15.89 6.23 -1.81
N VAL A 132 16.79 7.21 -1.88
CA VAL A 132 17.87 7.34 -0.91
C VAL A 132 17.61 8.59 -0.06
N ILE A 133 17.32 8.39 1.22
CA ILE A 133 17.03 9.47 2.17
C ILE A 133 18.00 9.32 3.34
N GLN A 134 18.80 10.36 3.59
CA GLN A 134 19.82 10.37 4.65
C GLN A 134 20.76 9.16 4.60
N GLY A 135 21.14 8.72 3.40
CA GLY A 135 22.06 7.59 3.20
C GLY A 135 21.42 6.20 3.35
N LYS A 136 20.13 6.11 3.66
CA LYS A 136 19.38 4.86 3.74
C LYS A 136 18.51 4.68 2.51
N THR A 137 18.51 3.47 1.96
CA THR A 137 17.66 3.08 0.82
C THR A 137 16.27 2.65 1.30
N TYR A 138 15.25 3.17 0.62
CA TYR A 138 13.85 2.81 0.83
C TYR A 138 13.26 2.32 -0.49
N HIS A 139 12.68 1.13 -0.46
CA HIS A 139 12.02 0.56 -1.62
C HIS A 139 10.54 0.93 -1.66
N MET A 140 10.02 0.96 -2.89
CA MET A 140 8.60 1.12 -3.15
C MET A 140 8.14 0.03 -4.11
N VAL A 141 6.93 -0.47 -3.86
CA VAL A 141 6.23 -1.41 -4.73
C VAL A 141 4.84 -0.89 -5.08
N GLY A 142 4.28 -1.37 -6.17
CA GLY A 142 2.94 -1.01 -6.57
C GLY A 142 2.09 -2.24 -6.88
N THR A 143 0.91 -2.33 -6.32
CA THR A 143 0.00 -3.44 -6.56
C THR A 143 -1.28 -2.99 -7.25
N THR A 144 -1.83 -3.87 -8.08
CA THR A 144 -3.10 -3.61 -8.77
C THR A 144 -4.29 -3.84 -7.84
N TRP A 145 -5.32 -3.02 -8.00
CA TRP A 145 -6.49 -2.99 -7.09
C TRP A 145 -7.73 -3.73 -7.61
N HIS A 146 -7.68 -4.30 -8.80
CA HIS A 146 -8.86 -4.77 -9.54
C HIS A 146 -9.28 -6.20 -9.27
N PHE A 147 -8.65 -6.91 -8.34
CA PHE A 147 -8.84 -8.33 -8.13
C PHE A 147 -9.70 -8.64 -6.90
N GLY A 148 -10.15 -9.85 -6.81
CA GLY A 148 -11.02 -10.37 -5.78
C GLY A 148 -11.45 -11.81 -6.10
N TYR A 149 -12.35 -12.35 -5.30
CA TYR A 149 -12.66 -13.78 -5.24
C TYR A 149 -13.58 -14.31 -6.34
N LYS A 150 -14.21 -13.46 -7.17
CA LYS A 150 -15.13 -13.88 -8.25
C LYS A 150 -14.79 -13.24 -9.59
N GLY A 151 -15.02 -14.01 -10.66
CA GLY A 151 -14.79 -13.63 -12.05
C GLY A 151 -14.24 -14.80 -12.84
N LEU A 152 -13.99 -14.59 -14.13
CA LEU A 152 -13.21 -15.53 -14.94
C LEU A 152 -11.77 -15.60 -14.46
N VAL A 153 -11.29 -14.50 -13.92
CA VAL A 153 -10.01 -14.40 -13.21
C VAL A 153 -10.26 -13.90 -11.78
N THR A 154 -9.43 -14.36 -10.87
CA THR A 154 -9.49 -14.03 -9.45
C THR A 154 -8.13 -13.58 -8.95
N GLY A 155 -8.10 -13.00 -7.75
CA GLY A 155 -6.86 -12.60 -7.09
C GLY A 155 -7.16 -12.11 -5.67
N ALA A 156 -6.14 -11.72 -4.96
CA ALA A 156 -6.28 -11.21 -3.62
C ALA A 156 -6.87 -9.79 -3.59
N ILE A 157 -7.41 -9.41 -2.46
CA ILE A 157 -7.94 -8.06 -2.24
C ILE A 157 -6.81 -7.18 -1.70
N SER A 158 -6.31 -6.26 -2.53
CA SER A 158 -5.20 -5.39 -2.12
C SER A 158 -5.51 -4.53 -0.89
N ASN A 159 -6.79 -4.26 -0.62
CA ASN A 159 -7.21 -3.50 0.56
C ASN A 159 -6.98 -4.25 1.88
N ASP A 160 -6.78 -5.56 1.84
CA ASP A 160 -6.42 -6.33 3.04
C ASP A 160 -5.03 -5.96 3.58
N LEU A 161 -4.21 -5.31 2.74
CA LEU A 161 -2.90 -4.80 3.14
C LEU A 161 -2.93 -3.37 3.67
N SER A 162 -3.89 -2.55 3.20
CA SER A 162 -3.94 -1.13 3.51
C SER A 162 -4.61 -0.86 4.85
N PRO A 163 -4.23 0.24 5.56
CA PRO A 163 -4.93 0.64 6.77
C PRO A 163 -6.35 1.13 6.47
N TYR A 164 -7.27 0.88 7.40
CA TYR A 164 -8.62 1.44 7.35
C TYR A 164 -8.61 2.87 7.89
N ILE A 165 -8.14 3.80 7.08
CA ILE A 165 -7.96 5.19 7.46
C ILE A 165 -8.46 6.09 6.34
N GLY A 166 -9.18 7.13 6.71
CA GLY A 166 -9.60 8.19 5.79
C GLY A 166 -8.85 9.49 6.09
N ASP A 167 -8.70 10.30 5.06
CA ASP A 167 -8.22 11.68 5.23
C ASP A 167 -9.09 12.42 6.26
N ALA A 168 -8.46 13.16 7.14
CA ALA A 168 -9.14 13.80 8.27
C ALA A 168 -10.21 14.83 7.89
N ASN A 169 -10.14 15.40 6.70
CA ASN A 169 -11.13 16.36 6.22
C ASN A 169 -12.18 15.76 5.29
N THR A 170 -11.77 14.83 4.44
CA THR A 170 -12.59 14.35 3.32
C THR A 170 -13.04 12.91 3.48
N MET A 171 -12.47 12.18 4.44
CA MET A 171 -12.70 10.74 4.62
C MET A 171 -12.27 9.88 3.43
N ILE A 172 -11.48 10.42 2.51
CA ILE A 172 -10.95 9.68 1.38
C ILE A 172 -9.92 8.66 1.91
N PRO A 173 -10.11 7.37 1.63
CA PRO A 173 -9.21 6.33 2.14
C PRO A 173 -7.76 6.47 1.64
N GLU A 174 -6.81 6.19 2.52
CA GLU A 174 -5.38 6.27 2.21
C GLU A 174 -4.87 4.94 1.62
N TYR A 175 -4.97 4.80 0.29
CA TYR A 175 -4.49 3.61 -0.43
C TYR A 175 -3.14 3.79 -1.10
N LYS A 176 -2.52 4.96 -0.95
CA LYS A 176 -1.36 5.33 -1.79
C LYS A 176 -0.04 5.27 -1.06
N ALA A 177 -0.07 5.13 0.25
CA ALA A 177 1.13 4.95 1.05
C ALA A 177 0.80 4.14 2.30
N PHE A 178 1.26 2.91 2.33
CA PHE A 178 1.22 2.02 3.48
C PHE A 178 2.43 1.09 3.44
N LEU A 179 2.72 0.43 4.55
CA LEU A 179 3.93 -0.36 4.68
C LEU A 179 3.66 -1.85 4.50
N VAL A 180 4.54 -2.49 3.77
CA VAL A 180 4.51 -3.93 3.51
C VAL A 180 5.91 -4.55 3.59
N ASN A 181 5.95 -5.87 3.67
CA ASN A 181 7.10 -6.67 3.25
C ASN A 181 6.73 -7.47 2.00
N VAL A 182 7.72 -7.86 1.22
CA VAL A 182 7.55 -8.67 0.01
C VAL A 182 8.55 -9.81 0.06
N GLU A 183 8.06 -11.02 -0.12
CA GLU A 183 8.89 -12.23 -0.13
C GLU A 183 8.43 -13.16 -1.26
N LYS A 184 9.31 -14.05 -1.69
CA LYS A 184 8.96 -15.13 -2.60
C LYS A 184 8.02 -16.10 -1.89
N ALA A 185 6.86 -16.44 -2.53
CA ALA A 185 5.83 -17.31 -1.97
C ALA A 185 6.21 -18.80 -2.09
#